data_83ae563f0daa3611903c469e27012406
#
_entry.id   83ae563f0daa3611903c469e27012406
#
_cell.length_a   1.000
_cell.length_b   1.000
_cell.length_c   1.000
_cell.angle_alpha   90.00
_cell.angle_beta   90.00
_cell.angle_gamma   90.00
#
_symmetry.space_group_name_H-M   'P 1'
#
loop_
_entity.id
_entity.type
_entity.pdbx_description
1 polymer ?
#
loop_
_entity_poly.entity_id
_entity_poly.type
_entity_poly.pdbx_seq_one_letter_code
_entity_poly.pdbx_strand_id
1 'polypeptide(L)'
;MHHSLRLYSRNREWVVKFYMFWGKRTKLPVIGRLIRWVANAYGSNMERAYMLTTSEAEEIVDIAEGLALGPCTCRTLFKNCDNPISAEIMLGLNGNVFIEDRPEDYREITRDEAREILRQCHERGLVHTIIKCREDYYAICNCCSCCCVPLRLSKQYGIGALTRSEDIVGQFREYQLAHRG
;
A
#
# COMPACT_ATOMS: atom_id res chain seq x y z
N MET A 1 6.35 7.44 -17.84
CA MET A 1 6.37 6.24 -17.03
C MET A 1 5.29 6.21 -15.94
N HIS A 2 4.76 7.34 -15.47
CA HIS A 2 3.80 7.44 -14.36
C HIS A 2 2.29 7.37 -14.73
N HIS A 3 1.93 7.03 -15.97
CA HIS A 3 0.53 7.08 -16.41
C HIS A 3 -0.38 6.13 -15.61
N SER A 4 0.08 4.94 -15.30
CA SER A 4 -0.68 3.95 -14.52
C SER A 4 -0.87 4.37 -13.06
N LEU A 5 0.16 4.95 -12.43
CA LEU A 5 0.09 5.49 -11.06
C LEU A 5 -0.85 6.69 -10.98
N ARG A 6 -0.81 7.58 -11.97
CA ARG A 6 -1.69 8.75 -12.04
C ARG A 6 -3.16 8.36 -12.22
N LEU A 7 -3.43 7.36 -13.07
CA LEU A 7 -4.78 6.80 -13.21
C LEU A 7 -5.26 6.14 -11.89
N TYR A 8 -4.37 5.41 -11.22
CA TYR A 8 -4.67 4.81 -9.93
C TYR A 8 -4.91 5.88 -8.86
N SER A 9 -4.04 6.89 -8.74
CA SER A 9 -4.18 7.99 -7.78
C SER A 9 -5.56 8.65 -7.85
N ARG A 10 -6.03 8.96 -9.05
CA ARG A 10 -7.33 9.60 -9.29
C ARG A 10 -8.53 8.70 -9.00
N ASN A 11 -8.36 7.38 -9.14
CA ASN A 11 -9.46 6.41 -9.04
C ASN A 11 -9.32 5.44 -7.86
N ARG A 12 -8.44 5.70 -6.89
CA ARG A 12 -8.11 4.80 -5.75
C ARG A 12 -9.35 4.23 -5.06
N GLU A 13 -10.33 5.08 -4.77
CA GLU A 13 -11.53 4.68 -4.04
C GLU A 13 -12.37 3.68 -4.83
N TRP A 14 -12.51 3.92 -6.13
CA TRP A 14 -13.24 3.01 -7.01
C TRP A 14 -12.51 1.68 -7.14
N VAL A 15 -11.19 1.70 -7.33
CA VAL A 15 -10.36 0.49 -7.43
C VAL A 15 -10.47 -0.35 -6.17
N VAL A 16 -10.37 0.27 -4.99
CA VAL A 16 -10.49 -0.40 -3.69
C VAL A 16 -11.88 -1.02 -3.50
N LYS A 17 -12.96 -0.32 -3.89
CA LYS A 17 -14.33 -0.86 -3.87
C LYS A 17 -14.48 -2.02 -4.85
N PHE A 18 -13.92 -1.91 -6.04
CA PHE A 18 -13.94 -2.94 -7.07
C PHE A 18 -13.26 -4.23 -6.60
N TYR A 19 -12.07 -4.14 -5.99
CA TYR A 19 -11.38 -5.30 -5.43
C TYR A 19 -12.20 -5.99 -4.34
N MET A 20 -12.82 -5.24 -3.45
CA MET A 20 -13.67 -5.81 -2.40
C MET A 20 -14.96 -6.42 -2.95
N PHE A 21 -15.53 -5.84 -3.98
CA PHE A 21 -16.70 -6.38 -4.66
C PHE A 21 -16.41 -7.78 -5.27
N TRP A 22 -15.30 -7.91 -5.99
CA TRP A 22 -14.89 -9.18 -6.58
C TRP A 22 -14.36 -10.16 -5.55
N GLY A 23 -13.64 -9.69 -4.53
CA GLY A 23 -13.20 -10.51 -3.42
C GLY A 23 -14.36 -11.24 -2.73
N LYS A 24 -15.44 -10.54 -2.43
CA LYS A 24 -16.65 -11.16 -1.85
C LYS A 24 -17.24 -12.27 -2.74
N ARG A 25 -17.14 -12.16 -4.07
CA ARG A 25 -17.67 -13.14 -5.03
C ARG A 25 -16.83 -14.40 -5.15
N THR A 26 -15.62 -14.43 -4.64
CA THR A 26 -14.82 -15.67 -4.57
C THR A 26 -15.44 -16.74 -3.67
N LYS A 27 -16.44 -16.38 -2.84
CA LYS A 27 -17.19 -17.32 -2.00
C LYS A 27 -18.33 -18.02 -2.75
N LEU A 28 -18.66 -17.57 -3.96
CA LEU A 28 -19.70 -18.25 -4.77
C LEU A 28 -19.22 -19.63 -5.23
N PRO A 29 -20.06 -20.66 -5.16
CA PRO A 29 -19.73 -21.96 -5.73
C PRO A 29 -19.50 -21.81 -7.23
N VAL A 30 -18.68 -22.64 -7.83
CA VAL A 30 -18.33 -22.69 -9.26
C VAL A 30 -17.51 -21.48 -9.75
N ILE A 31 -18.07 -20.26 -9.77
CA ILE A 31 -17.38 -19.05 -10.30
C ILE A 31 -16.31 -18.48 -9.35
N GLY A 32 -16.42 -18.72 -8.06
CA GLY A 32 -15.46 -18.20 -7.08
C GLY A 32 -14.03 -18.67 -7.31
N ARG A 33 -13.86 -19.90 -7.82
CA ARG A 33 -12.54 -20.46 -8.14
C ARG A 33 -11.90 -19.74 -9.33
N LEU A 34 -12.69 -19.46 -10.37
CA LEU A 34 -12.25 -18.71 -11.55
C LEU A 34 -11.88 -17.26 -11.19
N ILE A 35 -12.74 -16.57 -10.41
CA ILE A 35 -12.49 -15.21 -9.93
C ILE A 35 -11.17 -15.16 -9.15
N ARG A 36 -10.92 -16.12 -8.26
CA ARG A 36 -9.68 -16.17 -7.46
C ARG A 36 -8.45 -16.41 -8.33
N TRP A 37 -8.56 -17.30 -9.32
CA TRP A 37 -7.48 -17.55 -10.26
C TRP A 37 -7.11 -16.29 -11.06
N VAL A 38 -8.11 -15.59 -11.64
CA VAL A 38 -7.90 -14.33 -12.37
C VAL A 38 -7.32 -13.24 -11.45
N ALA A 39 -7.87 -13.10 -10.24
CA ALA A 39 -7.40 -12.09 -9.28
C ALA A 39 -5.95 -12.35 -8.83
N ASN A 40 -5.55 -13.61 -8.65
CA ASN A 40 -4.18 -13.96 -8.30
C ASN A 40 -3.22 -13.73 -9.46
N ALA A 41 -3.61 -14.07 -10.70
CA ALA A 41 -2.81 -13.80 -11.88
C ALA A 41 -2.61 -12.29 -12.11
N TYR A 42 -3.66 -11.49 -11.89
CA TYR A 42 -3.57 -10.03 -11.97
C TYR A 42 -2.68 -9.47 -10.86
N GLY A 43 -2.92 -9.85 -9.60
CA GLY A 43 -2.18 -9.35 -8.43
C GLY A 43 -0.68 -9.67 -8.49
N SER A 44 -0.30 -10.83 -9.06
CA SER A 44 1.11 -11.19 -9.23
C SER A 44 1.88 -10.29 -10.22
N ASN A 45 1.18 -9.60 -11.12
CA ASN A 45 1.81 -8.82 -12.19
C ASN A 45 1.62 -7.30 -12.06
N MET A 46 0.59 -6.85 -11.34
CA MET A 46 0.20 -5.43 -11.36
C MET A 46 0.43 -4.70 -10.04
N GLU A 47 0.01 -5.28 -8.93
CA GLU A 47 0.02 -4.58 -7.64
C GLU A 47 0.39 -5.56 -6.52
N ARG A 48 1.48 -5.30 -5.83
CA ARG A 48 1.97 -6.13 -4.72
C ARG A 48 2.12 -5.30 -3.45
N ALA A 49 1.78 -5.91 -2.34
CA ALA A 49 2.08 -5.40 -1.03
C ALA A 49 3.05 -6.37 -0.32
N TYR A 50 4.15 -5.85 0.19
CA TYR A 50 5.10 -6.64 0.96
C TYR A 50 5.01 -6.25 2.44
N MET A 51 4.83 -7.24 3.30
CA MET A 51 4.86 -7.03 4.75
C MET A 51 6.26 -6.63 5.20
N LEU A 52 6.33 -5.65 6.09
CA LEU A 52 7.56 -5.15 6.69
C LEU A 52 7.55 -5.39 8.20
N THR A 53 8.72 -5.62 8.75
CA THR A 53 8.98 -5.35 10.16
C THR A 53 9.07 -3.85 10.39
N THR A 54 8.97 -3.40 11.63
CA THR A 54 9.17 -1.97 11.96
C THR A 54 10.54 -1.49 11.54
N SER A 55 11.59 -2.28 11.78
CA SER A 55 12.97 -1.95 11.40
C SER A 55 13.14 -1.81 9.88
N GLU A 56 12.55 -2.71 9.08
CA GLU A 56 12.57 -2.61 7.61
C GLU A 56 11.84 -1.34 7.14
N ALA A 57 10.70 -0.99 7.76
CA ALA A 57 9.96 0.21 7.42
C ALA A 57 10.75 1.50 7.74
N GLU A 58 11.44 1.54 8.89
CA GLU A 58 12.31 2.65 9.28
C GLU A 58 13.50 2.78 8.33
N GLU A 59 14.14 1.68 7.94
CA GLU A 59 15.25 1.70 6.99
C GLU A 59 14.81 2.19 5.60
N ILE A 60 13.61 1.81 5.14
CA ILE A 60 13.03 2.33 3.89
C ILE A 60 12.78 3.83 3.99
N VAL A 61 12.27 4.33 5.13
CA VAL A 61 12.09 5.77 5.38
C VAL A 61 13.43 6.52 5.29
N ASP A 62 14.52 5.93 5.79
CA ASP A 62 15.84 6.53 5.74
C ASP A 62 16.43 6.62 4.33
N ILE A 63 16.13 5.63 3.50
CA ILE A 63 16.61 5.56 2.11
C ILE A 63 15.79 6.48 1.19
N ALA A 64 14.51 6.70 1.49
CA ALA A 64 13.59 7.45 0.63
C ALA A 64 14.04 8.91 0.44
N GLU A 65 13.96 9.41 -0.80
CA GLU A 65 14.40 10.78 -1.14
C GLU A 65 13.44 11.87 -0.67
N GLY A 66 12.17 11.54 -0.50
CA GLY A 66 11.15 12.45 0.02
C GLY A 66 10.04 11.66 0.71
N LEU A 67 9.36 12.28 1.66
CA LEU A 67 8.31 11.66 2.44
C LEU A 67 7.12 12.61 2.54
N ALA A 68 5.92 12.06 2.34
CA ALA A 68 4.68 12.79 2.64
C ALA A 68 3.68 11.89 3.37
N LEU A 69 2.88 12.48 4.23
CA LEU A 69 1.83 11.80 4.96
C LEU A 69 0.49 12.08 4.31
N GLY A 70 -0.28 11.02 4.11
CA GLY A 70 -1.62 11.11 3.54
C GLY A 70 -2.63 10.17 4.19
N PRO A 71 -3.89 10.25 3.73
CA PRO A 71 -4.98 9.46 4.29
C PRO A 71 -4.95 8.01 3.77
N CYS A 72 -5.13 7.05 4.67
CA CYS A 72 -5.35 5.66 4.33
C CYS A 72 -6.69 5.48 3.62
N THR A 73 -6.70 5.29 2.31
CA THR A 73 -7.90 5.13 1.48
C THR A 73 -8.85 4.04 2.00
N CYS A 74 -8.31 2.90 2.43
CA CYS A 74 -9.13 1.81 2.96
C CYS A 74 -9.88 2.20 4.23
N ARG A 75 -9.24 2.92 5.17
CA ARG A 75 -9.91 3.37 6.41
C ARG A 75 -10.91 4.49 6.15
N THR A 76 -10.57 5.42 5.28
CA THR A 76 -11.49 6.49 4.87
C THR A 76 -12.79 5.94 4.27
N LEU A 77 -12.70 4.86 3.46
CA LEU A 77 -13.86 4.26 2.79
C LEU A 77 -14.67 3.33 3.68
N PHE A 78 -14.02 2.46 4.43
CA PHE A 78 -14.73 1.38 5.14
C PHE A 78 -15.09 1.72 6.59
N LYS A 79 -14.34 2.60 7.25
CA LYS A 79 -14.59 3.11 8.61
C LYS A 79 -14.92 2.01 9.63
N ASN A 80 -14.23 0.86 9.54
CA ASN A 80 -14.50 -0.30 10.41
C ASN A 80 -13.69 -0.28 11.72
N CYS A 81 -12.95 0.79 12.01
CA CYS A 81 -12.17 0.97 13.24
C CYS A 81 -11.79 2.43 13.44
N ASP A 82 -11.36 2.76 14.66
CA ASP A 82 -10.94 4.11 15.10
C ASP A 82 -9.42 4.35 14.94
N ASN A 83 -8.73 3.54 14.14
CA ASN A 83 -7.31 3.76 13.86
C ASN A 83 -7.09 5.04 13.03
N PRO A 84 -5.91 5.70 13.17
CA PRO A 84 -5.62 6.95 12.48
C PRO A 84 -5.83 6.85 10.98
N ILE A 85 -6.53 7.82 10.38
CA ILE A 85 -6.71 7.91 8.93
C ILE A 85 -5.41 8.40 8.29
N SER A 86 -4.77 9.44 8.82
CA SER A 86 -3.44 9.91 8.38
C SER A 86 -2.35 8.93 8.80
N ALA A 87 -2.09 7.94 7.98
CA ALA A 87 -1.17 6.86 8.29
C ALA A 87 -0.57 6.20 7.03
N GLU A 88 -0.71 6.79 5.86
CA GLU A 88 -0.05 6.36 4.63
C GLU A 88 1.14 7.28 4.38
N ILE A 89 2.35 6.72 4.35
CA ILE A 89 3.60 7.43 4.11
C ILE A 89 3.94 7.23 2.64
N MET A 90 3.84 8.31 1.85
CA MET A 90 4.24 8.32 0.46
C MET A 90 5.77 8.40 0.38
N LEU A 91 6.36 7.59 -0.50
CA LEU A 91 7.79 7.55 -0.76
C LEU A 91 8.09 8.42 -1.99
N GLY A 92 9.11 9.25 -1.89
CA GLY A 92 9.54 10.18 -2.93
C GLY A 92 9.69 9.54 -4.32
N LEU A 93 9.93 10.31 -5.36
CA LEU A 93 9.86 9.95 -6.77
C LEU A 93 8.41 9.64 -7.22
N ASN A 94 7.90 8.45 -6.92
CA ASN A 94 6.57 8.03 -7.35
C ASN A 94 5.44 8.47 -6.41
N GLY A 95 5.75 8.67 -5.14
CA GLY A 95 4.82 9.27 -4.18
C GLY A 95 4.38 10.68 -4.57
N ASN A 96 5.24 11.43 -5.27
CA ASN A 96 4.95 12.79 -5.73
C ASN A 96 3.73 12.85 -6.67
N VAL A 97 3.47 11.83 -7.46
CA VAL A 97 2.26 11.75 -8.31
C VAL A 97 0.97 11.92 -7.49
N PHE A 98 0.92 11.35 -6.28
CA PHE A 98 -0.24 11.45 -5.41
C PHE A 98 -0.36 12.83 -4.78
N ILE A 99 0.76 13.44 -4.43
CA ILE A 99 0.83 14.80 -3.89
C ILE A 99 0.39 15.81 -4.94
N GLU A 100 0.85 15.65 -6.19
CA GLU A 100 0.46 16.50 -7.32
C GLU A 100 -1.03 16.40 -7.67
N ASP A 101 -1.59 15.17 -7.65
CA ASP A 101 -2.99 14.94 -7.99
C ASP A 101 -3.96 15.37 -6.87
N ARG A 102 -3.51 15.38 -5.60
CA ARG A 102 -4.33 15.64 -4.40
C ARG A 102 -3.54 16.41 -3.34
N PRO A 103 -3.10 17.63 -3.62
CA PRO A 103 -2.23 18.40 -2.72
C PRO A 103 -2.87 18.71 -1.35
N GLU A 104 -4.19 18.76 -1.29
CA GLU A 104 -4.96 18.99 -0.06
C GLU A 104 -4.97 17.78 0.90
N ASP A 105 -4.73 16.58 0.37
CA ASP A 105 -4.76 15.32 1.15
C ASP A 105 -3.38 14.98 1.75
N TYR A 106 -2.30 15.53 1.20
CA TYR A 106 -0.93 15.15 1.54
C TYR A 106 -0.11 16.34 2.05
N ARG A 107 0.76 16.07 3.02
CA ARG A 107 1.76 17.03 3.49
C ARG A 107 3.13 16.39 3.58
N GLU A 108 4.16 17.14 3.28
CA GLU A 108 5.53 16.69 3.51
C GLU A 108 5.80 16.44 5.01
N ILE A 109 6.61 15.43 5.29
CA ILE A 109 7.03 15.06 6.64
C ILE A 109 8.52 14.80 6.70
N THR A 110 9.10 14.96 7.89
CA THR A 110 10.49 14.59 8.16
C THR A 110 10.63 13.09 8.39
N ARG A 111 11.86 12.55 8.32
CA ARG A 111 12.15 11.17 8.67
C ARG A 111 11.80 10.84 10.12
N ASP A 112 12.07 11.75 11.03
CA ASP A 112 11.76 11.56 12.45
C ASP A 112 10.25 11.49 12.68
N GLU A 113 9.47 12.33 11.99
CA GLU A 113 8.01 12.27 12.03
C GLU A 113 7.49 10.95 11.43
N ALA A 114 8.08 10.49 10.33
CA ALA A 114 7.70 9.21 9.72
C ALA A 114 7.97 8.03 10.66
N ARG A 115 9.12 7.99 11.34
CA ARG A 115 9.45 6.96 12.34
C ARG A 115 8.47 7.00 13.51
N GLU A 116 8.11 8.18 13.99
CA GLU A 116 7.13 8.32 15.07
C GLU A 116 5.75 7.79 14.65
N ILE A 117 5.31 8.06 13.41
CA ILE A 117 4.07 7.51 12.85
C ILE A 117 4.15 5.97 12.77
N LEU A 118 5.26 5.41 12.32
CA LEU A 118 5.46 3.96 12.27
C LEU A 118 5.36 3.35 13.67
N ARG A 119 6.05 3.94 14.66
CA ARG A 119 6.02 3.49 16.06
C ARG A 119 4.59 3.51 16.62
N GLN A 120 3.87 4.61 16.48
CA GLN A 120 2.48 4.74 16.94
C GLN A 120 1.54 3.74 16.26
N CYS A 121 1.75 3.48 14.97
CA CYS A 121 1.00 2.48 14.24
C CYS A 121 1.32 1.06 14.72
N HIS A 122 2.58 0.77 15.01
CA HIS A 122 3.02 -0.51 15.56
C HIS A 122 2.39 -0.77 16.95
N GLU A 123 2.40 0.21 17.84
CA GLU A 123 1.79 0.12 19.17
C GLU A 123 0.28 -0.16 19.12
N ARG A 124 -0.39 0.25 18.03
CA ARG A 124 -1.80 -0.05 17.77
C ARG A 124 -2.01 -1.42 17.07
N GLY A 125 -0.95 -2.21 16.89
CA GLY A 125 -1.02 -3.50 16.21
C GLY A 125 -1.26 -3.42 14.71
N LEU A 126 -0.95 -2.30 14.07
CA LEU A 126 -1.03 -2.16 12.62
C LEU A 126 0.16 -2.85 11.94
N VAL A 127 -0.09 -3.42 10.77
CA VAL A 127 0.93 -4.10 9.97
C VAL A 127 1.52 -3.12 8.98
N HIS A 128 2.84 -2.96 8.99
CA HIS A 128 3.54 -2.17 8.00
C HIS A 128 3.64 -2.94 6.68
N THR A 129 3.35 -2.27 5.58
CA THR A 129 3.49 -2.84 4.23
C THR A 129 4.04 -1.81 3.28
N ILE A 130 4.95 -2.20 2.39
CA ILE A 130 5.34 -1.37 1.26
C ILE A 130 4.55 -1.80 0.03
N ILE A 131 4.04 -0.82 -0.70
CA ILE A 131 3.20 -1.05 -1.88
C ILE A 131 4.01 -0.79 -3.14
N LYS A 132 3.93 -1.75 -4.06
CA LYS A 132 4.55 -1.69 -5.38
C LYS A 132 3.47 -1.81 -6.45
N CYS A 133 3.47 -0.90 -7.42
CA CYS A 133 2.64 -0.99 -8.62
C CYS A 133 3.54 -1.20 -9.82
N ARG A 134 3.46 -2.38 -10.44
CA ARG A 134 4.44 -2.86 -11.42
C ARG A 134 5.85 -2.83 -10.84
N GLU A 135 6.73 -1.94 -11.34
CA GLU A 135 8.10 -1.78 -10.83
C GLU A 135 8.24 -0.63 -9.82
N ASP A 136 7.20 0.19 -9.64
CA ASP A 136 7.27 1.43 -8.88
C ASP A 136 6.84 1.24 -7.41
N TYR A 137 7.75 1.43 -6.47
CA TYR A 137 7.42 1.58 -5.06
C TYR A 137 6.90 2.99 -4.80
N TYR A 138 5.80 3.15 -4.07
CA TYR A 138 5.20 4.47 -3.89
C TYR A 138 4.74 4.82 -2.48
N ALA A 139 4.47 3.84 -1.62
CA ALA A 139 3.98 4.12 -0.27
C ALA A 139 4.31 3.03 0.75
N ILE A 140 4.48 3.42 2.01
CA ILE A 140 4.33 2.55 3.17
C ILE A 140 2.93 2.74 3.75
N CYS A 141 2.16 1.66 3.81
CA CYS A 141 0.85 1.65 4.46
C CYS A 141 0.94 1.02 5.84
N ASN A 142 0.20 1.58 6.79
CA ASN A 142 0.03 1.04 8.14
C ASN A 142 -1.35 0.38 8.24
N CYS A 143 -1.41 -0.91 7.98
CA CYS A 143 -2.61 -1.67 7.65
C CYS A 143 -3.30 -2.29 8.86
N CYS A 144 -4.62 -2.14 8.96
CA CYS A 144 -5.47 -2.86 9.92
C CYS A 144 -6.22 -4.02 9.24
N SER A 145 -6.46 -5.11 9.96
CA SER A 145 -7.18 -6.26 9.42
C SER A 145 -8.67 -6.01 9.13
N CYS A 146 -9.24 -4.94 9.69
CA CYS A 146 -10.66 -4.59 9.57
C CYS A 146 -11.00 -3.77 8.32
N CYS A 147 -10.09 -2.89 7.86
CA CYS A 147 -10.32 -2.00 6.71
C CYS A 147 -9.45 -2.36 5.50
N CYS A 148 -8.17 -2.71 5.72
CA CYS A 148 -7.19 -2.87 4.65
C CYS A 148 -7.61 -3.92 3.61
N VAL A 149 -7.69 -3.49 2.34
CA VAL A 149 -8.12 -4.38 1.25
C VAL A 149 -7.13 -5.51 0.99
N PRO A 150 -5.81 -5.29 0.81
CA PRO A 150 -4.87 -6.38 0.66
C PRO A 150 -4.93 -7.43 1.77
N LEU A 151 -4.99 -7.00 3.05
CA LEU A 151 -5.12 -7.93 4.19
C LEU A 151 -6.44 -8.72 4.17
N ARG A 152 -7.55 -8.07 3.84
CA ARG A 152 -8.86 -8.73 3.76
C ARG A 152 -8.93 -9.67 2.57
N LEU A 153 -8.39 -9.28 1.40
CA LEU A 153 -8.33 -10.14 0.22
C LEU A 153 -7.54 -11.41 0.52
N SER A 154 -6.38 -11.28 1.15
CA SER A 154 -5.55 -12.42 1.54
C SER A 154 -6.24 -13.31 2.58
N LYS A 155 -6.64 -12.75 3.73
CA LYS A 155 -7.17 -13.52 4.87
C LYS A 155 -8.58 -14.08 4.64
N GLN A 156 -9.46 -13.34 3.96
CA GLN A 156 -10.88 -13.71 3.87
C GLN A 156 -11.24 -14.40 2.55
N TYR A 157 -10.46 -14.16 1.49
CA TYR A 157 -10.83 -14.57 0.13
C TYR A 157 -9.75 -15.39 -0.59
N GLY A 158 -8.56 -15.56 0.02
CA GLY A 158 -7.46 -16.34 -0.55
C GLY A 158 -6.88 -15.72 -1.83
N ILE A 159 -6.89 -14.39 -1.92
CA ILE A 159 -6.27 -13.63 -3.01
C ILE A 159 -4.92 -13.13 -2.51
N GLY A 160 -3.83 -13.64 -3.10
CA GLY A 160 -2.46 -13.40 -2.66
C GLY A 160 -1.87 -12.07 -3.12
N ALA A 161 -2.50 -10.96 -2.72
CA ALA A 161 -1.95 -9.61 -2.98
C ALA A 161 -0.90 -9.17 -1.92
N LEU A 162 -0.71 -9.94 -0.87
CA LEU A 162 0.18 -9.63 0.25
C LEU A 162 1.20 -10.75 0.42
N THR A 163 2.48 -10.41 0.34
CA THR A 163 3.60 -11.34 0.43
C THR A 163 4.65 -10.83 1.40
N ARG A 164 5.68 -11.63 1.67
CA ARG A 164 6.91 -11.21 2.33
C ARG A 164 8.08 -11.44 1.36
N SER A 165 9.00 -10.51 1.31
CA SER A 165 10.28 -10.66 0.62
C SER A 165 11.39 -10.79 1.65
N GLU A 166 12.40 -11.61 1.38
CA GLU A 166 13.55 -11.79 2.28
C GLU A 166 14.48 -10.57 2.26
N ASP A 167 14.53 -9.82 1.16
CA ASP A 167 15.36 -8.62 0.99
C ASP A 167 14.57 -7.46 0.36
N ILE A 168 13.51 -7.04 1.03
CA ILE A 168 12.68 -5.91 0.52
C ILE A 168 13.41 -4.57 0.58
N VAL A 169 14.27 -4.39 1.58
CA VAL A 169 15.05 -3.15 1.77
C VAL A 169 16.12 -3.02 0.69
N GLY A 170 16.84 -4.09 0.38
CA GLY A 170 17.80 -4.11 -0.73
C GLY A 170 17.15 -3.83 -2.07
N GLN A 171 16.00 -4.46 -2.35
CA GLN A 171 15.22 -4.20 -3.57
C GLN A 171 14.77 -2.73 -3.67
N PHE A 172 14.34 -2.13 -2.56
CA PHE A 172 13.97 -0.72 -2.54
C PHE A 172 15.19 0.20 -2.75
N ARG A 173 16.34 -0.14 -2.16
CA ARG A 173 17.59 0.61 -2.34
C ARG A 173 18.05 0.58 -3.79
N GLU A 174 18.08 -0.57 -4.45
CA GLU A 174 18.39 -0.70 -5.86
C GLU A 174 17.43 0.10 -6.74
N TYR A 175 16.13 0.03 -6.42
CA TYR A 175 15.11 0.82 -7.10
C TYR A 175 15.39 2.33 -6.99
N GLN A 176 15.71 2.84 -5.80
CA GLN A 176 16.05 4.26 -5.59
C GLN A 176 17.29 4.66 -6.41
N LEU A 177 18.34 3.85 -6.41
CA LEU A 177 19.57 4.11 -7.17
C LEU A 177 19.32 4.13 -8.69
N ALA A 178 18.49 3.24 -9.20
CA ALA A 178 18.16 3.15 -10.63
C ALA A 178 17.31 4.34 -11.13
N HIS A 179 16.63 5.06 -10.23
CA HIS A 179 15.72 6.16 -10.58
C HIS A 179 16.22 7.54 -10.09
N ARG A 180 17.42 7.60 -9.51
CA ARG A 180 18.15 8.83 -9.25
C ARG A 180 18.71 9.37 -10.57
N GLY A 181 18.02 10.30 -11.22
CA GLY A 181 18.43 10.91 -12.47
C GLY A 181 17.61 12.14 -12.81
#